data_94b4fe7dd0df99474b45146b7ba215d0
#
_entry.id   94b4fe7dd0df99474b45146b7ba215d0
#
_cell.length_a   1.000
_cell.length_b   1.000
_cell.length_c   1.000
_cell.angle_alpha   90.00
_cell.angle_beta   90.00
_cell.angle_gamma   90.00
#
_symmetry.space_group_name_H-M   'P 1'
#
loop_
_entity.id
_entity.type
_entity.pdbx_description
1 polymer ?
#
loop_
_entity_poly.entity_id
_entity_poly.type
_entity_poly.pdbx_seq_one_letter_code
_entity_poly.pdbx_strand_id
1 'polypeptide(L)'
;MALIDRFFERYVRRGQLSVTYADGGERRFGTPDPTLPDVAIRFVDRGTPSRIVRHPALGAAEAFMDGKLLVTHGDIRDLIGLLKGNTPWERGGGLKPSLPRKLAGGVIHRLDRINMARRSGKNVAHHYDLSDRLYDLFLDADRQYSCAYFTDPANSLEQAQADKLAHIAAKLLLAPGMRVLDIGCGWGGLALYLHAKTGAEVLGVTLSQEQLKVARARAEAAGVADKVRFELIDYRHVTGQFDRIVSVGMFEHVGPAHYGAFFRQCHRLLDDDGVMLLHTIGRMGNPGTTDSFTTKYVFPGGYNPALSEIVRGYEGTKFFPTDIEVLRLHYALTIDHWYDRTVAAKDRIVDLYDERFYRMWTFYLAGAAAAFRTGGMCNYQVQLSKQRLTVPLTRDYIGEAERGYRG
;
A
#
# COMPACT_ATOMS: atom_id res chain seq x y z
N MET A 1 4.57 -30.49 -25.71
CA MET A 1 3.87 -29.46 -24.92
C MET A 1 4.91 -28.73 -24.09
N ALA A 2 5.03 -27.39 -24.25
CA ALA A 2 5.98 -26.60 -23.47
C ALA A 2 5.57 -26.55 -21.99
N LEU A 3 6.55 -26.41 -21.08
CA LEU A 3 6.23 -26.31 -19.64
C LEU A 3 5.31 -25.13 -19.32
N ILE A 4 5.40 -24.05 -20.08
CA ILE A 4 4.53 -22.87 -19.92
C ILE A 4 3.08 -23.16 -20.29
N ASP A 5 2.83 -24.07 -21.25
CA ASP A 5 1.47 -24.47 -21.63
C ASP A 5 0.75 -25.12 -20.45
N ARG A 6 1.42 -26.05 -19.75
CA ARG A 6 0.88 -26.70 -18.53
C ARG A 6 0.63 -25.68 -17.42
N PHE A 7 1.46 -24.64 -17.36
CA PHE A 7 1.23 -23.54 -16.43
C PHE A 7 -0.07 -22.80 -16.79
N PHE A 8 -0.25 -22.40 -18.04
CA PHE A 8 -1.47 -21.70 -18.46
C PHE A 8 -2.71 -22.59 -18.36
N GLU A 9 -2.68 -23.86 -18.75
CA GLU A 9 -3.79 -24.81 -18.57
C GLU A 9 -4.23 -24.93 -17.10
N ARG A 10 -3.29 -24.84 -16.17
CA ARG A 10 -3.56 -24.91 -14.74
C ARG A 10 -4.17 -23.61 -14.19
N TYR A 11 -3.69 -22.44 -14.63
CA TYR A 11 -3.99 -21.15 -14.03
C TYR A 11 -4.98 -20.30 -14.84
N VAL A 12 -5.31 -20.67 -16.07
CA VAL A 12 -6.33 -20.01 -16.89
C VAL A 12 -7.39 -21.03 -17.25
N ARG A 13 -8.44 -21.12 -16.42
CA ARG A 13 -9.59 -22.01 -16.64
C ARG A 13 -10.80 -21.27 -17.14
N ARG A 14 -11.01 -20.05 -16.64
CA ARG A 14 -12.06 -19.11 -16.98
C ARG A 14 -11.45 -17.86 -17.59
N GLY A 15 -12.15 -17.18 -18.51
CA GLY A 15 -11.61 -16.14 -19.37
C GLY A 15 -10.73 -16.78 -20.46
N GLN A 16 -10.19 -15.99 -21.36
CA GLN A 16 -9.44 -16.48 -22.51
C GLN A 16 -8.05 -15.86 -22.58
N LEU A 17 -7.01 -16.70 -22.70
CA LEU A 17 -5.64 -16.28 -22.96
C LEU A 17 -5.18 -16.84 -24.31
N SER A 18 -4.91 -15.94 -25.28
CA SER A 18 -4.25 -16.28 -26.55
C SER A 18 -2.76 -16.03 -26.42
N VAL A 19 -1.94 -16.98 -26.82
CA VAL A 19 -0.47 -16.93 -26.70
C VAL A 19 0.16 -17.17 -28.06
N THR A 20 0.95 -16.20 -28.53
CA THR A 20 1.80 -16.33 -29.73
C THR A 20 3.25 -16.55 -29.27
N TYR A 21 3.86 -17.62 -29.72
CA TYR A 21 5.26 -17.97 -29.44
C TYR A 21 6.23 -17.36 -30.43
N ALA A 22 7.52 -17.32 -30.05
CA ALA A 22 8.58 -16.73 -30.90
C ALA A 22 8.81 -17.44 -32.24
N ASP A 23 8.32 -18.66 -32.40
CA ASP A 23 8.34 -19.43 -33.65
C ASP A 23 7.07 -19.23 -34.51
N GLY A 24 6.16 -18.35 -34.09
CA GLY A 24 4.88 -18.08 -34.75
C GLY A 24 3.75 -19.05 -34.36
N GLY A 25 4.02 -20.04 -33.51
CA GLY A 25 2.99 -20.95 -33.01
C GLY A 25 1.98 -20.23 -32.13
N GLU A 26 0.69 -20.57 -32.25
CA GLU A 26 -0.38 -19.97 -31.45
C GLU A 26 -1.09 -21.02 -30.62
N ARG A 27 -1.49 -20.66 -29.41
CA ARG A 27 -2.33 -21.45 -28.52
C ARG A 27 -3.33 -20.59 -27.76
N ARG A 28 -4.46 -21.22 -27.39
CA ARG A 28 -5.49 -20.61 -26.57
C ARG A 28 -5.72 -21.43 -25.30
N PHE A 29 -5.95 -20.75 -24.19
CA PHE A 29 -6.16 -21.34 -22.87
C PHE A 29 -7.41 -20.74 -22.23
N GLY A 30 -8.12 -21.54 -21.43
CA GLY A 30 -9.34 -21.15 -20.74
C GLY A 30 -10.58 -21.23 -21.59
N THR A 31 -11.72 -20.92 -20.99
CA THR A 31 -13.03 -20.83 -21.63
C THR A 31 -13.57 -19.42 -21.45
N PRO A 32 -14.21 -18.83 -22.48
CA PRO A 32 -14.78 -17.47 -22.38
C PRO A 32 -15.64 -17.31 -21.12
N ASP A 33 -15.46 -16.20 -20.42
CA ASP A 33 -16.18 -15.86 -19.21
C ASP A 33 -16.40 -14.34 -19.15
N PRO A 34 -17.64 -13.85 -19.16
CA PRO A 34 -17.91 -12.41 -19.23
C PRO A 34 -17.44 -11.63 -18.00
N THR A 35 -17.06 -12.29 -16.91
CA THR A 35 -16.54 -11.65 -15.69
C THR A 35 -15.02 -11.50 -15.67
N LEU A 36 -14.31 -12.06 -16.68
CA LEU A 36 -12.87 -12.01 -16.81
C LEU A 36 -12.47 -11.49 -18.21
N PRO A 37 -11.38 -10.75 -18.32
CA PRO A 37 -10.94 -10.22 -19.60
C PRO A 37 -10.42 -11.31 -20.53
N ASP A 38 -10.59 -11.08 -21.85
CA ASP A 38 -9.89 -11.81 -22.88
C ASP A 38 -8.56 -11.11 -23.19
N VAL A 39 -7.47 -11.85 -23.19
CA VAL A 39 -6.13 -11.29 -23.30
C VAL A 39 -5.31 -12.04 -24.36
N ALA A 40 -4.52 -11.31 -25.14
CA ALA A 40 -3.51 -11.92 -26.00
C ALA A 40 -2.11 -11.45 -25.62
N ILE A 41 -1.17 -12.41 -25.60
CA ILE A 41 0.25 -12.15 -25.31
C ILE A 41 1.14 -12.73 -26.40
N ARG A 42 2.33 -12.14 -26.57
CA ARG A 42 3.36 -12.64 -27.47
C ARG A 42 4.70 -12.75 -26.73
N PHE A 43 5.36 -13.90 -26.87
CA PHE A 43 6.75 -14.08 -26.46
C PHE A 43 7.68 -13.70 -27.61
N VAL A 44 8.62 -12.80 -27.35
CA VAL A 44 9.57 -12.31 -28.35
C VAL A 44 10.72 -13.29 -28.55
N ASP A 45 11.13 -14.02 -27.51
CA ASP A 45 12.21 -15.00 -27.58
C ASP A 45 11.78 -16.38 -27.02
N ARG A 46 12.53 -17.44 -27.42
CA ARG A 46 12.27 -18.84 -26.97
C ARG A 46 12.61 -19.09 -25.50
N GLY A 47 13.43 -18.25 -24.87
CA GLY A 47 13.91 -18.45 -23.50
C GLY A 47 12.95 -17.92 -22.43
N THR A 48 12.15 -16.92 -22.76
CA THR A 48 11.22 -16.24 -21.84
C THR A 48 10.19 -17.18 -21.20
N PRO A 49 9.52 -18.09 -21.91
CA PRO A 49 8.59 -19.03 -21.29
C PRO A 49 9.23 -19.89 -20.19
N SER A 50 10.44 -20.38 -20.42
CA SER A 50 11.17 -21.21 -19.45
C SER A 50 11.60 -20.41 -18.21
N ARG A 51 11.94 -19.12 -18.36
CA ARG A 51 12.27 -18.22 -17.25
C ARG A 51 11.04 -17.96 -16.38
N ILE A 52 9.88 -17.71 -16.98
CA ILE A 52 8.62 -17.50 -16.27
C ILE A 52 8.24 -18.75 -15.46
N VAL A 53 8.33 -19.95 -16.03
CA VAL A 53 8.01 -21.18 -15.29
C VAL A 53 8.93 -21.37 -14.07
N ARG A 54 10.22 -21.03 -14.18
CA ARG A 54 11.19 -21.14 -13.07
C ARG A 54 10.94 -20.13 -11.96
N HIS A 55 10.57 -18.90 -12.32
CA HIS A 55 10.33 -17.78 -11.40
C HIS A 55 9.05 -17.03 -11.81
N PRO A 56 7.85 -17.57 -11.54
CA PRO A 56 6.61 -17.08 -12.18
C PRO A 56 6.35 -15.58 -11.96
N ALA A 57 6.45 -15.08 -10.73
CA ALA A 57 6.19 -13.66 -10.43
C ALA A 57 7.31 -12.76 -10.97
N LEU A 58 8.56 -12.99 -10.55
CA LEU A 58 9.69 -12.15 -10.94
C LEU A 58 10.03 -12.30 -12.43
N GLY A 59 10.02 -13.52 -12.96
CA GLY A 59 10.33 -13.77 -14.37
C GLY A 59 9.29 -13.19 -15.34
N ALA A 60 7.99 -13.20 -14.97
CA ALA A 60 6.96 -12.55 -15.78
C ALA A 60 7.11 -11.02 -15.74
N ALA A 61 7.35 -10.45 -14.56
CA ALA A 61 7.59 -9.02 -14.39
C ALA A 61 8.79 -8.56 -15.23
N GLU A 62 9.94 -9.20 -15.08
CA GLU A 62 11.16 -8.84 -15.83
C GLU A 62 10.98 -9.04 -17.35
N ALA A 63 10.29 -10.10 -17.78
CA ALA A 63 10.00 -10.32 -19.19
C ALA A 63 9.12 -9.19 -19.78
N PHE A 64 8.13 -8.73 -19.03
CA PHE A 64 7.30 -7.60 -19.43
C PHE A 64 8.10 -6.29 -19.44
N MET A 65 8.86 -6.00 -18.40
CA MET A 65 9.74 -4.82 -18.30
C MET A 65 10.71 -4.75 -19.48
N ASP A 66 11.34 -5.86 -19.83
CA ASP A 66 12.36 -5.96 -20.88
C ASP A 66 11.75 -6.06 -22.31
N GLY A 67 10.41 -5.99 -22.44
CA GLY A 67 9.72 -6.12 -23.74
C GLY A 67 9.81 -7.51 -24.37
N LYS A 68 10.08 -8.55 -23.59
CA LYS A 68 10.15 -9.96 -24.04
C LYS A 68 8.83 -10.70 -23.90
N LEU A 69 7.94 -10.20 -23.05
CA LEU A 69 6.53 -10.54 -22.95
C LEU A 69 5.73 -9.29 -23.35
N LEU A 70 5.00 -9.36 -24.46
CA LEU A 70 4.16 -8.27 -24.95
C LEU A 70 2.70 -8.65 -24.74
N VAL A 71 1.88 -7.71 -24.27
CA VAL A 71 0.42 -7.83 -24.28
C VAL A 71 -0.04 -7.21 -25.61
N THR A 72 -0.67 -8.02 -26.48
CA THR A 72 -1.09 -7.62 -27.83
C THR A 72 -2.58 -7.36 -27.95
N HIS A 73 -3.37 -7.83 -26.97
CA HIS A 73 -4.78 -7.51 -26.79
C HIS A 73 -5.07 -7.39 -25.28
N GLY A 74 -5.79 -6.34 -24.86
CA GLY A 74 -5.89 -5.93 -23.48
C GLY A 74 -4.63 -5.18 -23.00
N ASP A 75 -4.43 -5.12 -21.70
CA ASP A 75 -3.26 -4.52 -21.06
C ASP A 75 -2.65 -5.42 -19.98
N ILE A 76 -1.63 -4.93 -19.26
CA ILE A 76 -0.99 -5.73 -18.20
C ILE A 76 -1.91 -5.93 -17.00
N ARG A 77 -2.83 -5.01 -16.71
CA ARG A 77 -3.84 -5.14 -15.66
C ARG A 77 -4.81 -6.27 -16.01
N ASP A 78 -5.23 -6.36 -17.27
CA ASP A 78 -6.09 -7.44 -17.75
C ASP A 78 -5.42 -8.82 -17.64
N LEU A 79 -4.15 -8.90 -18.03
CA LEU A 79 -3.38 -10.16 -17.93
C LEU A 79 -3.27 -10.63 -16.47
N ILE A 80 -2.92 -9.73 -15.57
CA ILE A 80 -2.81 -10.04 -14.14
C ILE A 80 -4.20 -10.34 -13.55
N GLY A 81 -5.22 -9.58 -13.95
CA GLY A 81 -6.62 -9.78 -13.57
C GLY A 81 -7.14 -11.16 -13.97
N LEU A 82 -6.88 -11.58 -15.21
CA LEU A 82 -7.22 -12.91 -15.71
C LEU A 82 -6.55 -14.02 -14.87
N LEU A 83 -5.25 -13.94 -14.64
CA LEU A 83 -4.51 -14.94 -13.88
C LEU A 83 -4.95 -15.01 -12.40
N LYS A 84 -5.14 -13.87 -11.77
CA LYS A 84 -5.52 -13.76 -10.36
C LYS A 84 -7.00 -14.08 -10.12
N GLY A 85 -7.89 -13.69 -11.04
CA GLY A 85 -9.32 -14.04 -11.00
C GLY A 85 -9.58 -15.55 -11.09
N ASN A 86 -8.66 -16.30 -11.70
CA ASN A 86 -8.71 -17.78 -11.70
C ASN A 86 -8.20 -18.42 -10.39
N THR A 87 -7.51 -17.66 -9.55
CA THR A 87 -6.91 -18.15 -8.30
C THR A 87 -7.19 -17.22 -7.11
N PRO A 88 -8.47 -16.90 -6.83
CA PRO A 88 -8.82 -16.00 -5.74
C PRO A 88 -8.44 -16.62 -4.38
N TRP A 89 -8.08 -15.74 -3.44
CA TRP A 89 -7.62 -16.12 -2.10
C TRP A 89 -8.67 -16.94 -1.33
N GLU A 90 -9.93 -16.59 -1.45
CA GLU A 90 -11.07 -17.26 -0.78
C GLU A 90 -11.20 -18.74 -1.16
N ARG A 91 -10.72 -19.11 -2.33
CA ARG A 91 -10.70 -20.50 -2.82
C ARG A 91 -9.36 -21.21 -2.57
N GLY A 92 -8.55 -20.67 -1.65
CA GLY A 92 -7.22 -21.20 -1.37
C GLY A 92 -6.24 -21.01 -2.53
N GLY A 93 -6.51 -20.03 -3.41
CA GLY A 93 -5.69 -19.71 -4.57
C GLY A 93 -4.35 -19.09 -4.20
N GLY A 94 -3.43 -19.19 -5.13
CA GLY A 94 -2.06 -18.72 -5.06
C GLY A 94 -1.08 -19.76 -5.56
N LEU A 95 0.07 -19.33 -6.02
CA LEU A 95 1.19 -20.21 -6.37
C LEU A 95 1.70 -20.86 -5.08
N LYS A 96 1.24 -22.10 -4.79
CA LYS A 96 1.73 -22.85 -3.62
C LYS A 96 3.22 -23.14 -3.84
N PRO A 97 4.12 -22.62 -2.98
CA PRO A 97 5.53 -22.96 -3.09
C PRO A 97 5.75 -24.47 -2.89
N SER A 98 6.66 -25.07 -3.65
CA SER A 98 7.06 -26.46 -3.45
C SER A 98 7.62 -26.69 -2.04
N LEU A 99 7.51 -27.90 -1.52
CA LEU A 99 7.97 -28.27 -0.17
C LEU A 99 9.40 -27.79 0.17
N PRO A 100 10.40 -27.93 -0.73
CA PRO A 100 11.76 -27.40 -0.48
C PRO A 100 11.81 -25.87 -0.35
N ARG A 101 10.96 -25.13 -1.11
CA ARG A 101 10.84 -23.67 -1.00
C ARG A 101 10.14 -23.20 0.29
N LYS A 102 9.24 -24.00 0.86
CA LYS A 102 8.63 -23.74 2.17
C LYS A 102 9.66 -23.80 3.30
N LEU A 103 10.57 -24.78 3.26
CA LEU A 103 11.63 -24.94 4.27
C LEU A 103 12.71 -23.86 4.13
N ALA A 104 13.16 -23.57 2.92
CA ALA A 104 14.08 -22.45 2.65
C ALA A 104 13.47 -21.09 2.98
N GLY A 105 12.19 -20.89 2.68
CA GLY A 105 11.45 -19.66 3.02
C GLY A 105 11.39 -19.38 4.52
N GLY A 106 11.27 -20.41 5.36
CA GLY A 106 11.26 -20.26 6.82
C GLY A 106 12.57 -19.74 7.41
N VAL A 107 13.71 -20.15 6.86
CA VAL A 107 15.05 -19.69 7.29
C VAL A 107 15.32 -18.29 6.75
N ILE A 108 15.05 -18.04 5.49
CA ILE A 108 15.17 -16.72 4.85
C ILE A 108 14.27 -15.71 5.58
N HIS A 109 13.05 -16.10 5.93
CA HIS A 109 12.10 -15.28 6.68
C HIS A 109 12.62 -14.84 8.08
N ARG A 110 13.38 -15.71 8.75
CA ARG A 110 14.02 -15.37 10.04
C ARG A 110 15.19 -14.40 9.86
N LEU A 111 15.98 -14.57 8.82
CA LEU A 111 17.13 -13.71 8.51
C LEU A 111 16.69 -12.33 7.98
N ASP A 112 15.67 -12.27 7.15
CA ASP A 112 15.08 -11.01 6.66
C ASP A 112 14.47 -10.18 7.81
N ARG A 113 13.83 -10.81 8.79
CA ARG A 113 13.31 -10.13 9.99
C ARG A 113 14.40 -9.41 10.80
N ILE A 114 15.61 -9.96 10.85
CA ILE A 114 16.75 -9.39 11.60
C ILE A 114 17.47 -8.30 10.78
N ASN A 115 17.53 -8.46 9.46
CA ASN A 115 18.28 -7.56 8.58
C ASN A 115 17.53 -6.26 8.23
N MET A 116 16.20 -6.26 8.28
CA MET A 116 15.35 -5.08 8.00
C MET A 116 15.62 -3.92 8.97
N ALA A 117 15.92 -4.22 10.23
CA ALA A 117 16.17 -3.23 11.26
C ALA A 117 17.38 -2.30 10.97
N ARG A 118 18.43 -2.84 10.36
CA ARG A 118 19.66 -2.07 10.03
C ARG A 118 19.59 -1.29 8.73
N ARG A 119 18.62 -1.60 7.85
CA ARG A 119 18.49 -1.02 6.51
C ARG A 119 17.31 -0.04 6.35
N SER A 120 16.44 0.09 7.35
CA SER A 120 15.20 0.89 7.22
C SER A 120 15.45 2.33 6.76
N GLY A 121 16.43 3.03 7.31
CA GLY A 121 16.76 4.39 6.89
C GLY A 121 17.27 4.52 5.45
N LYS A 122 18.07 3.55 4.97
CA LYS A 122 18.57 3.53 3.58
C LYS A 122 17.49 3.09 2.58
N ASN A 123 16.58 2.20 2.99
CA ASN A 123 15.51 1.68 2.15
C ASN A 123 14.40 2.71 1.94
N VAL A 124 14.09 3.51 2.97
CA VAL A 124 13.16 4.65 2.86
C VAL A 124 13.71 5.68 1.87
N ALA A 125 15.00 6.03 1.96
CA ALA A 125 15.62 6.95 1.00
C ALA A 125 15.52 6.44 -0.45
N HIS A 126 15.79 5.15 -0.71
CA HIS A 126 15.75 4.60 -2.07
C HIS A 126 14.34 4.57 -2.70
N HIS A 127 13.30 4.38 -1.90
CA HIS A 127 11.92 4.42 -2.40
C HIS A 127 11.45 5.87 -2.67
N TYR A 128 11.90 6.82 -1.86
CA TYR A 128 11.58 8.24 -2.04
C TYR A 128 12.56 8.97 -2.99
N ASP A 129 13.55 8.30 -3.56
CA ASP A 129 14.37 8.79 -4.69
C ASP A 129 13.59 8.81 -6.03
N LEU A 130 12.34 8.31 -6.03
CA LEU A 130 11.42 8.59 -7.12
C LEU A 130 11.10 10.09 -7.11
N SER A 131 11.31 10.73 -8.26
CA SER A 131 11.07 12.16 -8.41
C SER A 131 9.65 12.56 -7.97
N ASP A 132 9.50 13.65 -7.23
CA ASP A 132 8.21 14.26 -6.92
C ASP A 132 7.35 14.47 -8.18
N ARG A 133 8.01 14.73 -9.33
CA ARG A 133 7.35 14.85 -10.63
C ARG A 133 6.63 13.57 -11.08
N LEU A 134 7.07 12.39 -10.64
CA LEU A 134 6.34 11.15 -10.92
C LEU A 134 5.04 11.10 -10.11
N TYR A 135 5.10 11.43 -8.83
CA TYR A 135 3.93 11.43 -7.96
C TYR A 135 2.85 12.41 -8.43
N ASP A 136 3.24 13.56 -8.96
CA ASP A 136 2.32 14.55 -9.57
C ASP A 136 1.58 14.03 -10.79
N LEU A 137 2.05 12.95 -11.43
CA LEU A 137 1.42 12.38 -12.60
C LEU A 137 0.26 11.46 -12.30
N PHE A 138 0.22 10.85 -11.09
CA PHE A 138 -0.77 9.83 -10.80
C PHE A 138 -1.50 10.00 -9.45
N LEU A 139 -0.95 10.74 -8.48
CA LEU A 139 -1.65 11.03 -7.23
C LEU A 139 -2.74 12.09 -7.42
N ASP A 140 -3.56 12.27 -6.41
CA ASP A 140 -4.44 13.43 -6.25
C ASP A 140 -3.65 14.72 -6.00
N ALA A 141 -4.32 15.86 -6.09
CA ALA A 141 -3.70 17.18 -5.91
C ALA A 141 -3.05 17.38 -4.53
N ASP A 142 -3.53 16.66 -3.50
CA ASP A 142 -2.97 16.70 -2.14
C ASP A 142 -1.80 15.73 -1.93
N ARG A 143 -1.42 14.95 -2.97
CA ARG A 143 -0.36 13.94 -2.94
C ARG A 143 -0.56 12.88 -1.85
N GLN A 144 -1.76 12.36 -1.71
CA GLN A 144 -2.07 11.30 -0.75
C GLN A 144 -1.61 9.93 -1.28
N TYR A 145 -0.40 9.48 -0.91
CA TYR A 145 0.14 8.18 -1.31
C TYR A 145 -0.23 7.07 -0.32
N SER A 146 -1.53 6.89 -0.10
CA SER A 146 -2.10 5.88 0.80
C SER A 146 -3.51 5.50 0.35
N CYS A 147 -4.07 4.43 0.93
CA CYS A 147 -5.41 3.95 0.62
C CYS A 147 -6.47 5.05 0.83
N ALA A 148 -7.22 5.39 -0.20
CA ALA A 148 -8.37 6.28 -0.12
C ALA A 148 -9.59 5.58 0.53
N TYR A 149 -10.60 6.34 0.91
CA TYR A 149 -11.86 5.84 1.46
C TYR A 149 -13.03 6.21 0.54
N PHE A 150 -13.57 5.22 -0.16
CA PHE A 150 -14.64 5.41 -1.12
C PHE A 150 -16.00 5.26 -0.43
N THR A 151 -16.70 6.35 -0.20
CA THR A 151 -18.09 6.32 0.29
C THR A 151 -19.07 5.87 -0.79
N ASP A 152 -18.70 6.11 -2.04
CA ASP A 152 -19.31 5.55 -3.24
C ASP A 152 -18.19 5.05 -4.15
N PRO A 153 -18.24 3.81 -4.66
CA PRO A 153 -17.23 3.29 -5.60
C PRO A 153 -17.04 4.16 -6.86
N ALA A 154 -18.01 4.99 -7.22
CA ALA A 154 -17.96 5.89 -8.36
C ALA A 154 -17.28 7.24 -8.08
N ASN A 155 -16.88 7.51 -6.82
CA ASN A 155 -16.18 8.75 -6.46
C ASN A 155 -14.85 8.88 -7.19
N SER A 156 -14.48 10.14 -7.50
CA SER A 156 -13.12 10.44 -7.96
C SER A 156 -12.09 10.14 -6.89
N LEU A 157 -10.83 10.04 -7.30
CA LEU A 157 -9.71 9.84 -6.37
C LEU A 157 -9.63 11.01 -5.37
N GLU A 158 -9.80 12.25 -5.82
CA GLU A 158 -9.80 13.44 -4.99
C GLU A 158 -10.86 13.38 -3.89
N GLN A 159 -12.09 13.01 -4.26
CA GLN A 159 -13.18 12.86 -3.30
C GLN A 159 -12.89 11.73 -2.31
N ALA A 160 -12.45 10.58 -2.79
CA ALA A 160 -12.14 9.45 -1.93
C ALA A 160 -10.95 9.71 -0.98
N GLN A 161 -9.96 10.52 -1.40
CA GLN A 161 -8.88 10.95 -0.52
C GLN A 161 -9.34 11.97 0.51
N ALA A 162 -10.19 12.93 0.13
CA ALA A 162 -10.83 13.85 1.08
C ALA A 162 -11.69 13.08 2.10
N ASP A 163 -12.47 12.10 1.65
CA ASP A 163 -13.28 11.23 2.52
C ASP A 163 -12.39 10.42 3.47
N LYS A 164 -11.21 9.95 3.03
CA LYS A 164 -10.23 9.29 3.91
C LYS A 164 -9.72 10.21 5.00
N LEU A 165 -9.41 11.46 4.68
CA LEU A 165 -8.95 12.45 5.67
C LEU A 165 -10.04 12.75 6.71
N ALA A 166 -11.30 12.90 6.27
CA ALA A 166 -12.45 13.07 7.15
C ALA A 166 -12.67 11.86 8.07
N HIS A 167 -12.56 10.65 7.52
CA HIS A 167 -12.69 9.40 8.26
C HIS A 167 -11.63 9.23 9.35
N ILE A 168 -10.38 9.58 9.04
CA ILE A 168 -9.26 9.58 10.00
C ILE A 168 -9.51 10.64 11.10
N ALA A 169 -9.88 11.86 10.73
CA ALA A 169 -10.18 12.93 11.68
C ALA A 169 -11.32 12.55 12.64
N ALA A 170 -12.40 11.94 12.12
CA ALA A 170 -13.51 11.46 12.93
C ALA A 170 -13.09 10.42 13.96
N LYS A 171 -12.26 9.45 13.57
CA LYS A 171 -11.74 8.42 14.50
C LYS A 171 -10.76 8.97 15.54
N LEU A 172 -10.12 10.10 15.28
CA LEU A 172 -9.23 10.74 16.23
C LEU A 172 -9.96 11.56 17.32
N LEU A 173 -11.27 11.81 17.18
CA LEU A 173 -12.05 12.59 18.18
C LEU A 173 -11.38 13.93 18.50
N LEU A 174 -11.11 14.70 17.48
CA LEU A 174 -10.36 15.95 17.58
C LEU A 174 -11.20 17.11 18.12
N ALA A 175 -10.56 17.98 18.89
CA ALA A 175 -11.08 19.26 19.34
C ALA A 175 -10.04 20.38 19.13
N PRO A 176 -10.46 21.65 19.07
CA PRO A 176 -9.54 22.78 18.94
C PRO A 176 -8.46 22.81 20.03
N GLY A 177 -7.23 23.08 19.64
CA GLY A 177 -6.08 23.18 20.54
C GLY A 177 -5.47 21.84 20.98
N MET A 178 -6.06 20.69 20.62
CA MET A 178 -5.43 19.39 20.85
C MET A 178 -4.12 19.26 20.09
N ARG A 179 -3.14 18.62 20.72
CA ARG A 179 -1.82 18.33 20.11
C ARG A 179 -1.83 16.97 19.44
N VAL A 180 -1.54 16.94 18.15
CA VAL A 180 -1.52 15.75 17.33
C VAL A 180 -0.10 15.44 16.88
N LEU A 181 0.32 14.18 16.98
CA LEU A 181 1.55 13.67 16.35
C LEU A 181 1.17 12.86 15.12
N ASP A 182 1.66 13.28 13.93
CA ASP A 182 1.53 12.55 12.66
C ASP A 182 2.86 11.86 12.33
N ILE A 183 2.90 10.52 12.53
CA ILE A 183 4.11 9.72 12.34
C ILE A 183 4.19 9.22 10.89
N GLY A 184 5.11 9.79 10.12
CA GLY A 184 5.23 9.55 8.68
C GLY A 184 4.33 10.48 7.88
N CYS A 185 4.43 11.78 8.16
CA CYS A 185 3.51 12.82 7.66
C CYS A 185 3.53 13.05 6.13
N GLY A 186 4.44 12.40 5.39
CA GLY A 186 4.56 12.59 3.95
C GLY A 186 4.75 14.06 3.57
N TRP A 187 4.00 14.53 2.57
CA TRP A 187 4.01 15.94 2.12
C TRP A 187 3.10 16.86 2.96
N GLY A 188 2.65 16.41 4.14
CA GLY A 188 1.94 17.22 5.13
C GLY A 188 0.44 17.36 4.92
N GLY A 189 -0.17 16.71 3.91
CA GLY A 189 -1.59 16.90 3.59
C GLY A 189 -2.52 16.55 4.74
N LEU A 190 -2.32 15.40 5.41
CA LEU A 190 -3.14 15.03 6.57
C LEU A 190 -3.02 16.06 7.71
N ALA A 191 -1.80 16.45 8.07
CA ALA A 191 -1.57 17.40 9.15
C ALA A 191 -2.26 18.76 8.91
N LEU A 192 -2.16 19.29 7.69
CA LEU A 192 -2.83 20.52 7.27
C LEU A 192 -4.36 20.38 7.31
N TYR A 193 -4.89 19.25 6.84
CA TYR A 193 -6.32 18.97 6.88
C TYR A 193 -6.86 18.90 8.31
N LEU A 194 -6.18 18.19 9.21
CA LEU A 194 -6.57 18.09 10.62
C LEU A 194 -6.66 19.46 11.26
N HIS A 195 -5.63 20.30 11.07
CA HIS A 195 -5.64 21.66 11.59
C HIS A 195 -6.80 22.49 11.00
N ALA A 196 -6.95 22.50 9.69
CA ALA A 196 -7.96 23.32 9.01
C ALA A 196 -9.40 22.96 9.41
N LYS A 197 -9.67 21.67 9.66
CA LYS A 197 -11.03 21.21 10.01
C LYS A 197 -11.34 21.23 11.50
N THR A 198 -10.33 21.20 12.36
CA THR A 198 -10.56 21.00 13.81
C THR A 198 -9.90 22.04 14.70
N GLY A 199 -8.97 22.85 14.18
CA GLY A 199 -8.16 23.76 15.00
C GLY A 199 -7.11 23.06 15.87
N ALA A 200 -6.82 21.79 15.63
CA ALA A 200 -5.77 21.06 16.34
C ALA A 200 -4.36 21.54 15.95
N GLU A 201 -3.41 21.48 16.87
CA GLU A 201 -1.99 21.74 16.62
C GLU A 201 -1.30 20.41 16.20
N VAL A 202 -0.57 20.41 15.09
CA VAL A 202 -0.01 19.17 14.56
C VAL A 202 1.52 19.24 14.46
N LEU A 203 2.19 18.22 14.99
CA LEU A 203 3.59 17.91 14.71
C LEU A 203 3.66 16.73 13.74
N GLY A 204 4.05 16.98 12.51
CA GLY A 204 4.35 15.94 11.52
C GLY A 204 5.84 15.56 11.55
N VAL A 205 6.14 14.26 11.56
CA VAL A 205 7.52 13.76 11.52
C VAL A 205 7.75 12.86 10.31
N THR A 206 8.89 13.06 9.65
CA THR A 206 9.31 12.26 8.47
C THR A 206 10.81 12.03 8.49
N LEU A 207 11.29 11.03 7.74
CA LEU A 207 12.73 10.80 7.48
C LEU A 207 13.15 11.25 6.07
N SER A 208 12.23 11.78 5.26
CA SER A 208 12.50 12.29 3.91
C SER A 208 12.68 13.81 3.93
N GLN A 209 13.87 14.27 3.50
CA GLN A 209 14.17 15.69 3.38
C GLN A 209 13.29 16.38 2.32
N GLU A 210 13.01 15.69 1.19
CA GLU A 210 12.19 16.22 0.11
C GLU A 210 10.74 16.40 0.57
N GLN A 211 10.17 15.39 1.23
CA GLN A 211 8.82 15.51 1.81
C GLN A 211 8.74 16.64 2.84
N LEU A 212 9.74 16.75 3.73
CA LEU A 212 9.80 17.81 4.73
C LEU A 212 9.79 19.20 4.11
N LYS A 213 10.62 19.40 3.06
CA LYS A 213 10.68 20.68 2.34
C LYS A 213 9.32 21.10 1.80
N VAL A 214 8.64 20.18 1.14
CA VAL A 214 7.29 20.44 0.59
C VAL A 214 6.27 20.68 1.72
N ALA A 215 6.28 19.86 2.76
CA ALA A 215 5.34 19.99 3.88
C ALA A 215 5.47 21.37 4.59
N ARG A 216 6.70 21.82 4.84
CA ARG A 216 6.96 23.16 5.43
C ARG A 216 6.49 24.28 4.52
N ALA A 217 6.82 24.22 3.22
CA ALA A 217 6.38 25.24 2.26
C ALA A 217 4.84 25.32 2.19
N ARG A 218 4.15 24.18 2.29
CA ARG A 218 2.68 24.15 2.33
C ARG A 218 2.11 24.76 3.61
N ALA A 219 2.72 24.53 4.78
CA ALA A 219 2.29 25.14 6.03
C ALA A 219 2.50 26.67 6.04
N GLU A 220 3.64 27.12 5.48
CA GLU A 220 3.91 28.54 5.29
C GLU A 220 2.91 29.20 4.34
N ALA A 221 2.66 28.58 3.18
CA ALA A 221 1.70 29.07 2.20
C ALA A 221 0.26 29.14 2.75
N ALA A 222 -0.10 28.22 3.65
CA ALA A 222 -1.38 28.21 4.34
C ALA A 222 -1.44 29.21 5.53
N GLY A 223 -0.33 29.84 5.90
CA GLY A 223 -0.26 30.77 7.03
C GLY A 223 -0.41 30.10 8.40
N VAL A 224 -0.11 28.80 8.53
CA VAL A 224 -0.32 28.00 9.75
C VAL A 224 0.95 27.34 10.29
N ALA A 225 2.13 27.80 9.88
CA ALA A 225 3.41 27.19 10.25
C ALA A 225 3.72 27.24 11.76
N ASP A 226 3.06 28.11 12.54
CA ASP A 226 3.11 28.15 13.99
C ASP A 226 2.27 27.04 14.65
N LYS A 227 1.23 26.55 13.98
CA LYS A 227 0.30 25.51 14.45
C LYS A 227 0.55 24.13 13.84
N VAL A 228 1.03 24.07 12.60
CA VAL A 228 1.34 22.83 11.89
C VAL A 228 2.84 22.81 11.58
N ARG A 229 3.58 22.07 12.38
CA ARG A 229 5.04 22.00 12.30
C ARG A 229 5.49 20.66 11.74
N PHE A 230 6.59 20.68 10.98
CA PHE A 230 7.18 19.48 10.40
C PHE A 230 8.65 19.36 10.77
N GLU A 231 9.07 18.14 11.17
CA GLU A 231 10.44 17.87 11.63
C GLU A 231 11.04 16.64 10.93
N LEU A 232 12.34 16.72 10.64
CA LEU A 232 13.14 15.59 10.17
C LEU A 232 13.64 14.83 11.38
N ILE A 233 12.81 13.96 11.93
CA ILE A 233 13.14 13.20 13.13
C ILE A 233 12.53 11.81 13.07
N ASP A 234 13.27 10.82 13.56
CA ASP A 234 12.74 9.48 13.78
C ASP A 234 11.75 9.52 14.95
N TYR A 235 10.55 8.94 14.76
CA TYR A 235 9.50 8.90 15.79
C TYR A 235 9.99 8.34 17.14
N ARG A 236 11.05 7.51 17.13
CA ARG A 236 11.67 6.96 18.34
C ARG A 236 12.35 8.01 19.22
N HIS A 237 12.72 9.13 18.63
CA HIS A 237 13.36 10.27 19.32
C HIS A 237 12.41 11.42 19.65
N VAL A 238 11.16 11.32 19.23
CA VAL A 238 10.13 12.30 19.60
C VAL A 238 9.92 12.28 21.12
N THR A 239 9.76 13.44 21.69
CA THR A 239 9.51 13.67 23.13
C THR A 239 8.26 14.51 23.34
N GLY A 240 7.80 14.60 24.58
CA GLY A 240 6.58 15.32 24.94
C GLY A 240 5.36 14.41 25.01
N GLN A 241 4.18 15.04 25.13
CA GLN A 241 2.89 14.36 25.23
C GLN A 241 1.97 14.88 24.14
N PHE A 242 1.11 14.02 23.59
CA PHE A 242 0.17 14.34 22.54
C PHE A 242 -1.21 13.79 22.91
N ASP A 243 -2.25 14.58 22.67
CA ASP A 243 -3.64 14.16 22.87
C ASP A 243 -4.02 13.10 21.85
N ARG A 244 -3.45 13.16 20.64
CA ARG A 244 -3.73 12.24 19.53
C ARG A 244 -2.45 11.85 18.81
N ILE A 245 -2.42 10.58 18.35
CA ILE A 245 -1.34 10.08 17.49
C ILE A 245 -1.97 9.45 16.26
N VAL A 246 -1.46 9.77 15.08
CA VAL A 246 -1.85 9.13 13.82
C VAL A 246 -0.62 8.65 13.07
N SER A 247 -0.76 7.52 12.37
CA SER A 247 0.26 7.01 11.47
C SER A 247 -0.41 6.35 10.27
N VAL A 248 -0.09 6.81 9.05
CA VAL A 248 -0.70 6.36 7.81
C VAL A 248 0.37 5.90 6.83
N GLY A 249 0.39 4.59 6.49
CA GLY A 249 1.29 4.03 5.47
C GLY A 249 2.78 4.02 5.87
N MET A 250 3.09 4.19 7.16
CA MET A 250 4.47 4.17 7.65
C MET A 250 4.82 2.83 8.32
N PHE A 251 3.84 2.16 8.90
CA PHE A 251 4.04 0.96 9.71
C PHE A 251 4.63 -0.22 8.92
N GLU A 252 4.43 -0.24 7.61
CA GLU A 252 5.01 -1.18 6.65
C GLU A 252 6.55 -1.12 6.61
N HIS A 253 7.14 -0.01 7.07
CA HIS A 253 8.58 0.22 7.15
C HIS A 253 9.17 -0.10 8.54
N VAL A 254 8.32 -0.31 9.56
CA VAL A 254 8.76 -0.61 10.94
C VAL A 254 9.34 -2.02 11.04
N GLY A 255 8.69 -2.99 10.42
CA GLY A 255 9.06 -4.40 10.46
C GLY A 255 8.63 -5.13 11.74
N PRO A 256 8.28 -6.44 11.65
CA PRO A 256 7.66 -7.20 12.74
C PRO A 256 8.48 -7.25 14.03
N ALA A 257 9.81 -7.24 13.93
CA ALA A 257 10.70 -7.25 15.09
C ALA A 257 10.59 -5.98 15.96
N HIS A 258 10.05 -4.89 15.40
CA HIS A 258 9.99 -3.59 16.06
C HIS A 258 8.58 -3.11 16.39
N TYR A 259 7.54 -3.88 16.07
CA TYR A 259 6.15 -3.49 16.35
C TYR A 259 5.92 -3.21 17.83
N GLY A 260 6.45 -4.06 18.74
CA GLY A 260 6.36 -3.80 20.17
C GLY A 260 7.07 -2.52 20.61
N ALA A 261 8.20 -2.18 20.02
CA ALA A 261 8.90 -0.93 20.29
C ALA A 261 8.12 0.29 19.79
N PHE A 262 7.51 0.18 18.60
CA PHE A 262 6.64 1.20 18.02
C PHE A 262 5.46 1.52 18.95
N PHE A 263 4.70 0.50 19.35
CA PHE A 263 3.54 0.71 20.22
C PHE A 263 3.93 1.20 21.63
N ARG A 264 5.04 0.73 22.21
CA ARG A 264 5.54 1.29 23.48
C ARG A 264 5.90 2.77 23.37
N GLN A 265 6.52 3.19 22.26
CA GLN A 265 6.83 4.59 22.03
C GLN A 265 5.55 5.42 21.87
N CYS A 266 4.58 4.96 21.08
CA CYS A 266 3.28 5.63 20.93
C CYS A 266 2.55 5.72 22.27
N HIS A 267 2.54 4.64 23.07
CA HIS A 267 1.93 4.65 24.39
C HIS A 267 2.59 5.67 25.34
N ARG A 268 3.91 5.80 25.29
CA ARG A 268 4.66 6.79 26.08
C ARG A 268 4.33 8.23 25.68
N LEU A 269 4.20 8.49 24.39
CA LEU A 269 3.93 9.81 23.81
C LEU A 269 2.46 10.23 23.91
N LEU A 270 1.55 9.28 24.03
CA LEU A 270 0.11 9.54 24.11
C LEU A 270 -0.28 9.95 25.52
N ASP A 271 -1.08 11.00 25.66
CA ASP A 271 -1.68 11.40 26.93
C ASP A 271 -2.61 10.31 27.49
N ASP A 272 -2.95 10.38 28.77
CA ASP A 272 -3.74 9.31 29.42
C ASP A 272 -5.15 9.20 28.83
N ASP A 273 -5.76 10.32 28.43
CA ASP A 273 -7.05 10.34 27.70
C ASP A 273 -6.86 10.43 26.17
N GLY A 274 -5.75 9.91 25.69
CA GLY A 274 -5.36 10.00 24.30
C GLY A 274 -5.93 8.89 23.42
N VAL A 275 -6.05 9.19 22.12
CA VAL A 275 -6.45 8.25 21.06
C VAL A 275 -5.35 8.17 20.01
N MET A 276 -5.01 6.94 19.63
CA MET A 276 -4.11 6.64 18.52
C MET A 276 -4.86 5.97 17.38
N LEU A 277 -4.59 6.35 16.14
CA LEU A 277 -5.06 5.67 14.94
C LEU A 277 -3.88 5.21 14.08
N LEU A 278 -3.82 3.91 13.84
CA LEU A 278 -2.90 3.29 12.90
C LEU A 278 -3.66 2.90 11.63
N HIS A 279 -3.23 3.43 10.47
CA HIS A 279 -3.70 3.03 9.15
C HIS A 279 -2.54 2.37 8.40
N THR A 280 -2.65 1.10 8.08
CA THR A 280 -1.58 0.32 7.45
C THR A 280 -2.10 -0.70 6.45
N ILE A 281 -1.32 -0.94 5.40
CA ILE A 281 -1.52 -2.12 4.56
C ILE A 281 -1.34 -3.37 5.43
N GLY A 282 -2.17 -4.37 5.19
CA GLY A 282 -2.08 -5.64 5.89
C GLY A 282 -2.50 -6.83 5.03
N ARG A 283 -2.52 -7.99 5.65
CA ARG A 283 -2.96 -9.24 5.02
C ARG A 283 -3.99 -9.98 5.86
N MET A 284 -4.95 -10.59 5.18
CA MET A 284 -6.07 -11.30 5.81
C MET A 284 -5.69 -12.64 6.41
N GLY A 285 -4.59 -13.22 6.03
CA GLY A 285 -4.16 -14.54 6.47
C GLY A 285 -3.04 -14.50 7.50
N ASN A 286 -2.30 -15.60 7.57
CA ASN A 286 -1.12 -15.73 8.41
C ASN A 286 -0.01 -14.74 8.00
N PRO A 287 0.95 -14.44 8.91
CA PRO A 287 2.19 -13.77 8.57
C PRO A 287 2.84 -14.35 7.31
N GLY A 288 3.37 -13.49 6.44
CA GLY A 288 3.93 -13.89 5.17
C GLY A 288 5.16 -13.06 4.79
N THR A 289 5.58 -13.14 3.54
CA THR A 289 6.68 -12.35 2.99
C THR A 289 6.18 -11.42 1.89
N THR A 290 6.89 -10.34 1.65
CA THR A 290 6.72 -9.51 0.45
C THR A 290 7.25 -10.30 -0.74
N ASP A 291 6.60 -10.19 -1.89
CA ASP A 291 7.04 -10.87 -3.10
C ASP A 291 8.37 -10.32 -3.62
N SER A 292 9.09 -11.15 -4.40
CA SER A 292 10.43 -10.85 -4.86
C SER A 292 10.50 -9.67 -5.86
N PHE A 293 9.43 -9.41 -6.63
CA PHE A 293 9.38 -8.28 -7.54
C PHE A 293 9.25 -6.97 -6.75
N THR A 294 8.28 -6.89 -5.84
CA THR A 294 8.08 -5.71 -4.97
C THR A 294 9.32 -5.42 -4.14
N THR A 295 9.94 -6.45 -3.53
CA THR A 295 11.17 -6.29 -2.75
C THR A 295 12.34 -5.78 -3.58
N LYS A 296 12.46 -6.23 -4.84
CA LYS A 296 13.60 -5.88 -5.71
C LYS A 296 13.48 -4.50 -6.33
N TYR A 297 12.28 -4.11 -6.77
CA TYR A 297 12.09 -2.96 -7.65
C TYR A 297 11.33 -1.79 -7.03
N VAL A 298 10.48 -2.03 -6.01
CA VAL A 298 9.54 -1.00 -5.53
C VAL A 298 9.78 -0.67 -4.05
N PHE A 299 9.66 -1.65 -3.15
CA PHE A 299 9.76 -1.46 -1.69
C PHE A 299 10.77 -2.40 -1.05
N PRO A 300 12.08 -2.12 -1.18
CA PRO A 300 13.10 -2.89 -0.48
C PRO A 300 12.88 -2.84 1.04
N GLY A 301 12.65 -4.00 1.65
CA GLY A 301 12.42 -4.11 3.10
C GLY A 301 11.02 -3.75 3.59
N GLY A 302 10.07 -3.43 2.70
CA GLY A 302 8.66 -3.25 3.06
C GLY A 302 8.01 -4.56 3.51
N TYR A 303 7.16 -4.48 4.54
CA TYR A 303 6.45 -5.64 5.07
C TYR A 303 5.00 -5.30 5.44
N ASN A 304 4.06 -6.05 4.90
CA ASN A 304 2.64 -5.89 5.18
C ASN A 304 2.21 -6.87 6.27
N PRO A 305 1.85 -6.40 7.50
CA PRO A 305 1.55 -7.25 8.62
C PRO A 305 0.25 -8.03 8.47
N ALA A 306 0.18 -9.19 9.09
CA ALA A 306 -1.08 -9.81 9.45
C ALA A 306 -1.68 -9.08 10.67
N LEU A 307 -3.02 -9.07 10.81
CA LEU A 307 -3.67 -8.46 11.98
C LEU A 307 -3.13 -9.04 13.30
N SER A 308 -2.86 -10.34 13.34
CA SER A 308 -2.27 -11.02 14.51
C SER A 308 -0.89 -10.48 14.90
N GLU A 309 -0.11 -9.95 13.96
CA GLU A 309 1.19 -9.34 14.26
C GLU A 309 1.02 -7.93 14.83
N ILE A 310 0.03 -7.16 14.34
CA ILE A 310 -0.33 -5.85 14.89
C ILE A 310 -0.82 -6.02 16.33
N VAL A 311 -1.77 -6.94 16.56
CA VAL A 311 -2.32 -7.26 17.90
C VAL A 311 -1.19 -7.65 18.86
N ARG A 312 -0.34 -8.61 18.48
CA ARG A 312 0.82 -9.00 19.29
C ARG A 312 1.78 -7.84 19.58
N GLY A 313 1.87 -6.88 18.65
CA GLY A 313 2.71 -5.71 18.82
C GLY A 313 2.26 -4.81 19.97
N TYR A 314 0.94 -4.61 20.16
CA TYR A 314 0.42 -3.73 21.20
C TYR A 314 0.01 -4.47 22.50
N GLU A 315 -0.18 -5.80 22.50
CA GLU A 315 -0.64 -6.57 23.67
C GLU A 315 0.11 -6.23 24.98
N GLY A 316 1.44 -6.05 24.92
CA GLY A 316 2.25 -5.74 26.09
C GLY A 316 2.21 -4.27 26.56
N THR A 317 1.45 -3.39 25.89
CA THR A 317 1.47 -1.93 26.14
C THR A 317 0.30 -1.44 26.99
N LYS A 318 -0.68 -2.28 27.27
CA LYS A 318 -1.95 -1.93 27.93
C LYS A 318 -2.85 -0.99 27.12
N PHE A 319 -2.63 -0.87 25.80
CA PHE A 319 -3.61 -0.21 24.92
C PHE A 319 -4.93 -1.01 24.88
N PHE A 320 -6.03 -0.28 24.89
CA PHE A 320 -7.36 -0.81 24.57
C PHE A 320 -7.63 -0.62 23.07
N PRO A 321 -7.81 -1.68 22.27
CA PRO A 321 -8.34 -1.54 20.92
C PRO A 321 -9.83 -1.16 21.01
N THR A 322 -10.16 0.02 20.54
CA THR A 322 -11.52 0.58 20.57
C THR A 322 -12.24 0.40 19.25
N ASP A 323 -11.50 0.32 18.12
CA ASP A 323 -12.02 -0.01 16.81
C ASP A 323 -10.97 -0.69 15.94
N ILE A 324 -11.38 -1.70 15.17
CA ILE A 324 -10.57 -2.31 14.11
C ILE A 324 -11.42 -2.39 12.85
N GLU A 325 -11.10 -1.56 11.88
CA GLU A 325 -11.77 -1.56 10.59
C GLU A 325 -10.90 -2.16 9.49
N VAL A 326 -11.52 -2.93 8.61
CA VAL A 326 -10.86 -3.57 7.47
C VAL A 326 -11.35 -2.91 6.18
N LEU A 327 -10.52 -2.10 5.57
CA LEU A 327 -10.78 -1.44 4.29
C LEU A 327 -10.44 -2.41 3.15
N ARG A 328 -11.36 -3.29 2.82
CA ARG A 328 -11.18 -4.43 1.90
C ARG A 328 -10.73 -4.02 0.49
N LEU A 329 -11.64 -3.41 -0.27
CA LEU A 329 -11.47 -3.10 -1.69
C LEU A 329 -11.05 -1.65 -1.96
N HIS A 330 -11.06 -0.81 -0.95
CA HIS A 330 -10.74 0.62 -1.11
C HIS A 330 -9.36 0.85 -1.75
N TYR A 331 -8.37 0.04 -1.38
CA TYR A 331 -7.06 0.21 -2.00
C TYR A 331 -6.99 -0.33 -3.43
N ALA A 332 -7.77 -1.36 -3.78
CA ALA A 332 -7.88 -1.78 -5.17
C ALA A 332 -8.43 -0.64 -6.05
N LEU A 333 -9.49 0.05 -5.60
CA LEU A 333 -10.06 1.22 -6.29
C LEU A 333 -9.05 2.37 -6.36
N THR A 334 -8.36 2.67 -5.25
CA THR A 334 -7.31 3.71 -5.23
C THR A 334 -6.22 3.44 -6.27
N ILE A 335 -5.73 2.21 -6.30
CA ILE A 335 -4.64 1.82 -7.22
C ILE A 335 -5.12 1.77 -8.68
N ASP A 336 -6.39 1.46 -8.93
CA ASP A 336 -6.96 1.57 -10.28
C ASP A 336 -6.92 3.02 -10.79
N HIS A 337 -7.30 4.00 -9.99
CA HIS A 337 -7.16 5.41 -10.34
C HIS A 337 -5.70 5.79 -10.61
N TRP A 338 -4.77 5.32 -9.78
CA TRP A 338 -3.33 5.54 -10.02
C TRP A 338 -2.84 4.90 -11.30
N TYR A 339 -3.33 3.68 -11.60
CA TYR A 339 -2.99 2.97 -12.85
C TYR A 339 -3.48 3.75 -14.07
N ASP A 340 -4.75 4.15 -14.07
CA ASP A 340 -5.36 4.86 -15.20
C ASP A 340 -4.64 6.21 -15.46
N ARG A 341 -4.30 6.95 -14.40
CA ARG A 341 -3.52 8.19 -14.50
C ARG A 341 -2.08 7.94 -14.99
N THR A 342 -1.46 6.85 -14.52
CA THR A 342 -0.13 6.43 -14.99
C THR A 342 -0.15 6.11 -16.49
N VAL A 343 -1.17 5.39 -16.96
CA VAL A 343 -1.34 5.08 -18.39
C VAL A 343 -1.56 6.35 -19.20
N ALA A 344 -2.40 7.26 -18.72
CA ALA A 344 -2.65 8.55 -19.38
C ALA A 344 -1.40 9.45 -19.45
N ALA A 345 -0.47 9.31 -18.48
CA ALA A 345 0.77 10.07 -18.41
C ALA A 345 1.99 9.34 -19.01
N LYS A 346 1.79 8.29 -19.81
CA LYS A 346 2.85 7.41 -20.33
C LYS A 346 4.05 8.18 -20.86
N ASP A 347 3.83 9.06 -21.82
CA ASP A 347 4.93 9.76 -22.53
C ASP A 347 5.76 10.60 -21.55
N ARG A 348 5.10 11.29 -20.62
CA ARG A 348 5.76 12.07 -19.56
C ARG A 348 6.59 11.22 -18.62
N ILE A 349 6.13 9.99 -18.32
CA ILE A 349 6.87 9.04 -17.48
C ILE A 349 8.07 8.48 -18.23
N VAL A 350 7.91 8.17 -19.51
CA VAL A 350 9.01 7.70 -20.37
C VAL A 350 10.07 8.79 -20.54
N ASP A 351 9.67 10.06 -20.67
CA ASP A 351 10.61 11.20 -20.72
C ASP A 351 11.36 11.42 -19.39
N LEU A 352 10.70 11.14 -18.26
CA LEU A 352 11.33 11.27 -16.93
C LEU A 352 12.33 10.15 -16.62
N TYR A 353 12.08 8.96 -17.16
CA TYR A 353 12.83 7.76 -16.88
C TYR A 353 13.15 7.01 -18.18
N ASP A 354 12.36 5.98 -18.52
CA ASP A 354 12.41 5.20 -19.76
C ASP A 354 11.16 4.29 -19.89
N GLU A 355 11.04 3.61 -21.04
CA GLU A 355 9.97 2.65 -21.30
C GLU A 355 10.00 1.45 -20.34
N ARG A 356 11.19 1.03 -19.91
CA ARG A 356 11.35 -0.09 -18.97
C ARG A 356 10.80 0.26 -17.59
N PHE A 357 11.03 1.49 -17.12
CA PHE A 357 10.47 2.00 -15.89
C PHE A 357 8.94 2.09 -15.97
N TYR A 358 8.38 2.65 -17.06
CA TYR A 358 6.94 2.71 -17.29
C TYR A 358 6.30 1.32 -17.19
N ARG A 359 6.89 0.30 -17.83
CA ARG A 359 6.42 -1.09 -17.73
C ARG A 359 6.56 -1.64 -16.31
N MET A 360 7.64 -1.36 -15.63
CA MET A 360 7.83 -1.74 -14.23
C MET A 360 6.71 -1.17 -13.35
N TRP A 361 6.42 0.12 -13.53
CA TRP A 361 5.45 0.84 -12.70
C TRP A 361 4.01 0.36 -12.97
N THR A 362 3.62 0.21 -14.22
CA THR A 362 2.30 -0.35 -14.59
C THR A 362 2.13 -1.80 -14.13
N PHE A 363 3.16 -2.63 -14.23
CA PHE A 363 3.13 -3.99 -13.69
C PHE A 363 2.94 -4.00 -12.17
N TYR A 364 3.65 -3.11 -11.46
CA TYR A 364 3.49 -2.95 -10.02
C TYR A 364 2.07 -2.57 -9.64
N LEU A 365 1.52 -1.52 -10.23
CA LEU A 365 0.18 -1.04 -9.91
C LEU A 365 -0.89 -2.10 -10.22
N ALA A 366 -0.81 -2.75 -11.38
CA ALA A 366 -1.71 -3.83 -11.75
C ALA A 366 -1.63 -5.03 -10.78
N GLY A 367 -0.41 -5.43 -10.40
CA GLY A 367 -0.18 -6.51 -9.44
C GLY A 367 -0.70 -6.18 -8.04
N ALA A 368 -0.49 -4.94 -7.60
CA ALA A 368 -0.99 -4.45 -6.32
C ALA A 368 -2.53 -4.39 -6.31
N ALA A 369 -3.18 -3.78 -7.31
CA ALA A 369 -4.65 -3.76 -7.40
C ALA A 369 -5.25 -5.17 -7.34
N ALA A 370 -4.68 -6.12 -8.09
CA ALA A 370 -5.11 -7.52 -8.07
C ALA A 370 -4.90 -8.20 -6.71
N ALA A 371 -3.83 -7.84 -5.96
CA ALA A 371 -3.58 -8.39 -4.63
C ALA A 371 -4.66 -7.98 -3.62
N PHE A 372 -5.21 -6.77 -3.76
CA PHE A 372 -6.35 -6.31 -2.94
C PHE A 372 -7.70 -6.80 -3.47
N ARG A 373 -7.88 -6.96 -4.79
CA ARG A 373 -9.16 -7.35 -5.40
C ARG A 373 -9.46 -8.84 -5.24
N THR A 374 -8.46 -9.68 -5.47
CA THR A 374 -8.60 -11.14 -5.51
C THR A 374 -7.61 -11.88 -4.62
N GLY A 375 -6.61 -11.19 -4.10
CA GLY A 375 -5.63 -11.73 -3.16
C GLY A 375 -6.04 -11.48 -1.70
N GLY A 376 -5.17 -11.89 -0.79
CA GLY A 376 -5.41 -11.73 0.66
C GLY A 376 -4.89 -10.41 1.24
N MET A 377 -4.78 -9.33 0.45
CA MET A 377 -4.36 -8.02 0.94
C MET A 377 -5.54 -7.16 1.35
N CYS A 378 -5.34 -6.31 2.34
CA CYS A 378 -6.32 -5.34 2.84
C CYS A 378 -5.61 -4.14 3.45
N ASN A 379 -6.37 -3.14 3.89
CA ASN A 379 -5.88 -2.12 4.81
C ASN A 379 -6.60 -2.26 6.15
N TYR A 380 -5.86 -2.03 7.22
CA TYR A 380 -6.40 -1.93 8.57
C TYR A 380 -6.37 -0.47 9.04
N GLN A 381 -7.44 -0.06 9.71
CA GLN A 381 -7.43 1.08 10.63
C GLN A 381 -7.64 0.54 12.03
N VAL A 382 -6.65 0.73 12.91
CA VAL A 382 -6.67 0.26 14.31
C VAL A 382 -6.67 1.46 15.21
N GLN A 383 -7.78 1.69 15.91
CA GLN A 383 -7.92 2.74 16.92
C GLN A 383 -7.60 2.17 18.29
N LEU A 384 -6.75 2.86 19.01
CA LEU A 384 -6.26 2.47 20.33
C LEU A 384 -6.41 3.62 21.32
N SER A 385 -6.73 3.34 22.58
CA SER A 385 -6.71 4.30 23.68
C SER A 385 -6.01 3.74 24.90
N LYS A 386 -5.61 4.59 25.86
CA LYS A 386 -5.08 4.15 27.14
C LYS A 386 -6.18 3.78 28.13
N GLN A 387 -7.32 4.42 28.01
CA GLN A 387 -8.45 4.22 28.92
C GLN A 387 -9.69 3.77 28.15
N ARG A 388 -10.49 2.92 28.77
CA ARG A 388 -11.68 2.30 28.15
C ARG A 388 -12.82 3.27 27.88
N LEU A 389 -12.85 4.40 28.55
CA LEU A 389 -13.93 5.39 28.42
C LEU A 389 -13.57 6.59 27.54
N THR A 390 -12.34 6.67 27.02
CA THR A 390 -11.88 7.75 26.14
C THR A 390 -12.69 7.84 24.84
N VAL A 391 -13.08 6.70 24.31
CA VAL A 391 -13.84 6.62 23.05
C VAL A 391 -15.31 6.28 23.39
N PRO A 392 -16.30 6.90 22.70
CA PRO A 392 -17.70 6.58 22.87
C PRO A 392 -17.99 5.09 22.71
N LEU A 393 -19.01 4.59 23.43
CA LEU A 393 -19.34 3.15 23.46
C LEU A 393 -19.79 2.62 22.10
N THR A 394 -20.50 3.45 21.30
CA THR A 394 -20.95 3.09 19.96
C THR A 394 -20.11 3.80 18.90
N ARG A 395 -20.15 3.31 17.65
CA ARG A 395 -19.39 3.87 16.51
C ARG A 395 -20.08 5.04 15.82
N ASP A 396 -21.28 5.45 16.26
CA ASP A 396 -22.10 6.48 15.59
C ASP A 396 -21.37 7.82 15.48
N TYR A 397 -20.54 8.17 16.48
CA TYR A 397 -19.74 9.38 16.48
C TYR A 397 -18.84 9.51 15.22
N ILE A 398 -18.39 8.38 14.64
CA ILE A 398 -17.54 8.41 13.43
C ILE A 398 -18.34 9.00 12.27
N GLY A 399 -19.52 8.43 11.99
CA GLY A 399 -20.36 8.90 10.89
C GLY A 399 -20.91 10.32 11.11
N GLU A 400 -21.17 10.70 12.36
CA GLU A 400 -21.59 12.06 12.72
C GLU A 400 -20.49 13.09 12.45
N ALA A 401 -19.26 12.84 12.95
CA ALA A 401 -18.12 13.73 12.75
C ALA A 401 -17.72 13.81 11.27
N GLU A 402 -17.71 12.70 10.54
CA GLU A 402 -17.41 12.69 9.09
C GLU A 402 -18.31 13.64 8.29
N ARG A 403 -19.63 13.67 8.59
CA ARG A 403 -20.55 14.59 7.90
C ARG A 403 -20.15 16.04 8.11
N GLY A 404 -19.67 16.39 9.30
CA GLY A 404 -19.17 17.73 9.60
C GLY A 404 -17.84 18.07 8.89
N TYR A 405 -16.97 17.08 8.67
CA TYR A 405 -15.66 17.29 8.05
C TYR A 405 -15.71 17.29 6.52
N ARG A 406 -16.70 16.65 5.92
CA ARG A 406 -16.89 16.62 4.46
C ARG A 406 -17.50 17.91 3.89
N GLY A 407 -18.13 18.74 4.73
CA GLY A 407 -18.75 20.04 4.39
C GLY A 407 -17.74 21.14 4.08
#